data_fa78b80a23d7b578f28f139e99dde641
#
_entry.id   fa78b80a23d7b578f28f139e99dde641
#
_cell.length_a   1.000
_cell.length_b   1.000
_cell.length_c   1.000
_cell.angle_alpha   90.00
_cell.angle_beta   90.00
_cell.angle_gamma   90.00
#
_symmetry.space_group_name_H-M   'P 1'
#
loop_
_entity.id
_entity.type
_entity.pdbx_description
1 polymer ?
#
loop_
_entity_poly.entity_id
_entity_poly.type
_entity_poly.pdbx_seq_one_letter_code
_entity_poly.pdbx_strand_id
1 'polypeptide(L)'
;MADSSSEEKTEKPSAQKLRKAREEGQLPRSKDMGLAASLFAAFVVISSSFPWYADFVRESFISVHQYAQEINNPQVIGQFLRHHLLILGKFILTLLPMPAAALLSSLVPGGWLFLPKKILPDFSKISPLKGIGRLFSSEHLAETGKMTVKSAVVLVMLWVSLRNNFTAFLGLQALPFKLAMNDGLSLYASVMRNFVILFIFFALLDVPLAKALFTKGLKMTKQELKEEYKNQEGKPEVKVRVRRLQRQMAMGQIRKVVPKANVVITNPTHYAVALQYDQSRAAAPFVVAKGTDEIALYIRQVAAENQVEVVEFPRLARSVYYTTQVNQQIPFQLYRAIAHVLTYVLQMKHWREGAQPRAALNRHISIPKEVLKLDGENN
;
A
#
# COMPACT_ATOMS: atom_id res chain seq x y z
N MET A 1 -32.67 -8.45 -9.89
CA MET A 1 -31.24 -8.62 -9.69
C MET A 1 -30.94 -10.11 -9.66
N ALA A 2 -30.81 -10.68 -10.81
CA ALA A 2 -30.70 -12.12 -11.04
C ALA A 2 -29.30 -12.46 -11.55
N ASP A 3 -28.80 -13.55 -11.02
CA ASP A 3 -27.80 -14.46 -11.60
C ASP A 3 -26.45 -13.90 -12.11
N SER A 4 -25.55 -13.64 -11.15
CA SER A 4 -24.11 -13.67 -11.41
C SER A 4 -23.40 -14.84 -10.70
N SER A 5 -24.14 -15.87 -10.27
CA SER A 5 -23.61 -16.88 -9.34
C SER A 5 -23.18 -18.22 -9.95
N SER A 6 -23.18 -18.40 -11.27
CA SER A 6 -22.87 -19.69 -11.89
C SER A 6 -21.51 -19.78 -12.59
N GLU A 7 -20.74 -18.69 -12.71
CA GLU A 7 -19.39 -18.78 -13.24
C GLU A 7 -18.42 -19.36 -12.19
N GLU A 8 -17.85 -20.52 -12.46
CA GLU A 8 -16.83 -21.12 -11.62
C GLU A 8 -15.61 -20.19 -11.46
N LYS A 9 -15.20 -19.98 -10.22
CA LYS A 9 -14.00 -19.21 -9.87
C LYS A 9 -12.72 -20.00 -10.18
N THR A 10 -12.29 -19.95 -11.43
CA THR A 10 -11.13 -20.71 -11.92
C THR A 10 -9.85 -19.90 -11.95
N GLU A 11 -9.94 -18.58 -12.16
CA GLU A 11 -8.79 -17.71 -12.36
C GLU A 11 -8.05 -17.41 -11.05
N LYS A 12 -6.71 -17.25 -11.15
CA LYS A 12 -5.88 -16.85 -9.99
C LYS A 12 -6.22 -15.44 -9.54
N PRO A 13 -6.17 -15.14 -8.23
CA PRO A 13 -6.41 -13.79 -7.74
C PRO A 13 -5.39 -12.81 -8.30
N SER A 14 -5.85 -11.62 -8.71
CA SER A 14 -5.00 -10.52 -9.15
C SER A 14 -4.17 -9.97 -7.98
N ALA A 15 -3.09 -9.24 -8.30
CA ALA A 15 -2.28 -8.56 -7.29
C ALA A 15 -3.10 -7.54 -6.49
N GLN A 16 -4.08 -6.87 -7.13
CA GLN A 16 -4.97 -5.93 -6.47
C GLN A 16 -5.93 -6.63 -5.49
N LYS A 17 -6.51 -7.77 -5.88
CA LYS A 17 -7.38 -8.56 -5.00
C LYS A 17 -6.62 -9.08 -3.78
N LEU A 18 -5.38 -9.53 -3.97
CA LEU A 18 -4.50 -9.93 -2.86
C LEU A 18 -4.19 -8.75 -1.93
N ARG A 19 -3.92 -7.56 -2.48
CA ARG A 19 -3.69 -6.35 -1.68
C ARG A 19 -4.93 -5.93 -0.92
N LYS A 20 -6.10 -5.91 -1.54
CA LYS A 20 -7.38 -5.62 -0.87
C LYS A 20 -7.67 -6.60 0.26
N ALA A 21 -7.51 -7.91 0.02
CA ALA A 21 -7.67 -8.92 1.06
C ALA A 21 -6.74 -8.64 2.25
N ARG A 22 -5.48 -8.25 1.99
CA ARG A 22 -4.52 -7.85 3.03
C ARG A 22 -4.96 -6.59 3.78
N GLU A 23 -5.43 -5.56 3.08
CA GLU A 23 -5.97 -4.33 3.67
C GLU A 23 -7.22 -4.59 4.52
N GLU A 24 -8.03 -5.59 4.16
CA GLU A 24 -9.17 -6.08 4.93
C GLU A 24 -8.75 -7.00 6.09
N GLY A 25 -7.47 -7.33 6.22
CA GLY A 25 -6.93 -8.18 7.28
C GLY A 25 -7.16 -9.67 7.06
N GLN A 26 -7.37 -10.07 5.84
CA GLN A 26 -7.43 -11.47 5.45
C GLN A 26 -6.00 -11.91 5.05
N LEU A 27 -5.43 -12.83 5.85
CA LEU A 27 -4.10 -13.40 5.60
C LEU A 27 -4.18 -14.92 5.76
N PRO A 28 -3.36 -15.67 5.02
CA PRO A 28 -3.19 -17.08 5.31
C PRO A 28 -2.49 -17.23 6.66
N ARG A 29 -3.04 -18.03 7.54
CA ARG A 29 -2.45 -18.31 8.86
C ARG A 29 -2.46 -19.81 9.12
N SER A 30 -1.37 -20.32 9.64
CA SER A 30 -1.26 -21.71 10.11
C SER A 30 -1.39 -21.73 11.63
N LYS A 31 -2.40 -22.44 12.12
CA LYS A 31 -2.58 -22.65 13.56
C LYS A 31 -1.55 -23.63 14.11
N ASP A 32 -1.18 -24.63 13.32
CA ASP A 32 -0.23 -25.67 13.70
C ASP A 32 1.19 -25.12 13.86
N MET A 33 1.55 -24.10 13.06
CA MET A 33 2.85 -23.44 13.19
C MET A 33 3.00 -22.74 14.54
N GLY A 34 1.93 -22.09 15.03
CA GLY A 34 1.91 -21.50 16.36
C GLY A 34 2.07 -22.53 17.47
N LEU A 35 1.36 -23.64 17.37
CA LEU A 35 1.44 -24.73 18.34
C LEU A 35 2.81 -25.40 18.33
N ALA A 36 3.37 -25.71 17.14
CA ALA A 36 4.68 -26.31 17.01
C ALA A 36 5.80 -25.43 17.58
N ALA A 37 5.78 -24.12 17.26
CA ALA A 37 6.76 -23.16 17.74
C ALA A 37 6.69 -22.97 19.26
N SER A 38 5.48 -22.89 19.82
CA SER A 38 5.29 -22.77 21.28
C SER A 38 5.75 -24.01 22.00
N LEU A 39 5.41 -25.20 21.49
CA LEU A 39 5.81 -26.49 22.08
C LEU A 39 7.34 -26.67 21.99
N PHE A 40 7.94 -26.31 20.86
CA PHE A 40 9.40 -26.36 20.69
C PHE A 40 10.09 -25.41 21.67
N ALA A 41 9.62 -24.17 21.77
CA ALA A 41 10.16 -23.18 22.72
C ALA A 41 10.01 -23.68 24.19
N ALA A 42 8.84 -24.25 24.54
CA ALA A 42 8.62 -24.84 25.84
C ALA A 42 9.59 -25.98 26.14
N PHE A 43 9.77 -26.88 25.18
CA PHE A 43 10.72 -27.98 25.29
C PHE A 43 12.16 -27.50 25.51
N VAL A 44 12.61 -26.52 24.73
CA VAL A 44 13.96 -25.95 24.84
C VAL A 44 14.12 -25.24 26.20
N VAL A 45 13.16 -24.41 26.59
CA VAL A 45 13.21 -23.68 27.88
C VAL A 45 13.28 -24.65 29.05
N ILE A 46 12.37 -25.62 29.11
CA ILE A 46 12.33 -26.57 30.24
C ILE A 46 13.62 -27.39 30.27
N SER A 47 14.07 -27.93 29.14
CA SER A 47 15.27 -28.76 29.09
C SER A 47 16.55 -27.99 29.44
N SER A 48 16.68 -26.73 29.02
CA SER A 48 17.88 -25.94 29.27
C SER A 48 17.86 -25.20 30.61
N SER A 49 16.69 -24.81 31.12
CA SER A 49 16.56 -24.02 32.33
C SER A 49 16.33 -24.87 33.59
N PHE A 50 16.16 -26.18 33.44
CA PHE A 50 15.90 -27.07 34.57
C PHE A 50 16.92 -26.95 35.71
N PRO A 51 18.25 -26.91 35.46
CA PRO A 51 19.24 -26.72 36.53
C PRO A 51 19.01 -25.39 37.26
N TRP A 52 18.67 -24.29 36.57
CA TRP A 52 18.41 -23.01 37.18
C TRP A 52 17.16 -23.03 38.08
N TYR A 53 16.13 -23.78 37.70
CA TYR A 53 14.93 -23.93 38.52
C TYR A 53 15.25 -24.65 39.85
N ALA A 54 16.10 -25.67 39.80
CA ALA A 54 16.58 -26.31 41.02
C ALA A 54 17.35 -25.34 41.94
N ASP A 55 18.20 -24.47 41.35
CA ASP A 55 18.91 -23.42 42.08
C ASP A 55 17.95 -22.37 42.66
N PHE A 56 16.93 -21.91 41.89
CA PHE A 56 15.92 -20.97 42.38
C PHE A 56 15.14 -21.54 43.59
N VAL A 57 14.73 -22.80 43.49
CA VAL A 57 14.06 -23.48 44.61
C VAL A 57 14.99 -23.55 45.81
N ARG A 58 16.24 -23.99 45.65
CA ARG A 58 17.24 -24.06 46.69
C ARG A 58 17.50 -22.70 47.33
N GLU A 59 17.70 -21.65 46.53
CA GLU A 59 17.92 -20.28 46.98
C GLU A 59 16.72 -19.77 47.80
N SER A 60 15.48 -20.08 47.35
CA SER A 60 14.26 -19.75 48.10
C SER A 60 14.20 -20.46 49.44
N PHE A 61 14.49 -21.75 49.53
CA PHE A 61 14.49 -22.48 50.80
C PHE A 61 15.57 -21.96 51.79
N ILE A 62 16.77 -21.68 51.30
CA ILE A 62 17.85 -21.12 52.12
C ILE A 62 17.44 -19.76 52.67
N SER A 63 16.87 -18.89 51.82
CA SER A 63 16.44 -17.56 52.22
C SER A 63 15.30 -17.60 53.24
N VAL A 64 14.31 -18.49 53.09
CA VAL A 64 13.26 -18.70 54.09
C VAL A 64 13.88 -19.04 55.46
N HIS A 65 14.84 -19.96 55.53
CA HIS A 65 15.51 -20.34 56.78
C HIS A 65 16.30 -19.18 57.38
N GLN A 66 17.03 -18.43 56.56
CA GLN A 66 17.81 -17.27 57.01
C GLN A 66 16.95 -16.15 57.59
N TYR A 67 15.85 -15.81 56.96
CA TYR A 67 14.98 -14.73 57.38
C TYR A 67 13.95 -15.13 58.43
N ALA A 68 13.68 -16.42 58.64
CA ALA A 68 12.71 -16.90 59.62
C ALA A 68 13.05 -16.52 61.05
N GLN A 69 14.34 -16.42 61.40
CA GLN A 69 14.79 -16.08 62.76
C GLN A 69 14.54 -14.62 63.12
N GLU A 70 14.42 -13.71 62.15
CA GLU A 70 14.26 -12.27 62.36
C GLU A 70 12.96 -11.73 61.75
N ILE A 71 11.94 -12.55 61.64
CA ILE A 71 10.68 -12.22 60.89
C ILE A 71 9.91 -11.07 61.55
N ASN A 72 10.18 -10.77 62.81
CA ASN A 72 9.52 -9.66 63.53
C ASN A 72 10.11 -8.27 63.17
N ASN A 73 11.19 -8.21 62.41
CA ASN A 73 11.80 -6.97 61.98
C ASN A 73 11.24 -6.53 60.61
N PRO A 74 10.55 -5.37 60.49
CA PRO A 74 9.99 -4.90 59.26
C PRO A 74 11.01 -4.74 58.11
N GLN A 75 12.27 -4.42 58.43
CA GLN A 75 13.34 -4.27 57.43
C GLN A 75 13.71 -5.63 56.82
N VAL A 76 13.72 -6.69 57.61
CA VAL A 76 14.01 -8.06 57.23
C VAL A 76 12.90 -8.59 56.31
N ILE A 77 11.64 -8.31 56.63
CA ILE A 77 10.50 -8.63 55.75
C ILE A 77 10.65 -7.96 54.37
N GLY A 78 11.06 -6.68 54.34
CA GLY A 78 11.29 -5.96 53.07
C GLY A 78 12.41 -6.59 52.21
N GLN A 79 13.50 -7.05 52.86
CA GLN A 79 14.60 -7.74 52.16
C GLN A 79 14.16 -9.12 51.64
N PHE A 80 13.42 -9.89 52.43
CA PHE A 80 12.85 -11.18 52.07
C PHE A 80 11.94 -11.05 50.85
N LEU A 81 11.00 -10.10 50.86
CA LEU A 81 10.10 -9.88 49.71
C LEU A 81 10.86 -9.47 48.47
N ARG A 82 11.83 -8.57 48.58
CA ARG A 82 12.66 -8.16 47.42
C ARG A 82 13.43 -9.35 46.84
N HIS A 83 14.03 -10.19 47.68
CA HIS A 83 14.76 -11.37 47.26
C HIS A 83 13.87 -12.35 46.48
N HIS A 84 12.67 -12.68 47.00
CA HIS A 84 11.73 -13.57 46.37
C HIS A 84 11.11 -12.98 45.09
N LEU A 85 10.89 -11.65 45.05
CA LEU A 85 10.47 -10.99 43.81
C LEU A 85 11.55 -11.05 42.74
N LEU A 86 12.83 -10.99 43.07
CA LEU A 86 13.92 -11.18 42.11
C LEU A 86 13.99 -12.62 41.62
N ILE A 87 13.82 -13.64 42.47
CA ILE A 87 13.75 -15.05 42.07
C ILE A 87 12.56 -15.25 41.12
N LEU A 88 11.38 -14.73 41.47
CA LEU A 88 10.19 -14.78 40.62
C LEU A 88 10.42 -14.09 39.29
N GLY A 89 11.07 -12.92 39.31
CA GLY A 89 11.42 -12.17 38.09
C GLY A 89 12.34 -12.99 37.18
N LYS A 90 13.38 -13.61 37.72
CA LYS A 90 14.28 -14.53 36.99
C LYS A 90 13.50 -15.70 36.38
N PHE A 91 12.60 -16.33 37.17
CA PHE A 91 11.75 -17.41 36.68
C PHE A 91 10.84 -16.98 35.52
N ILE A 92 10.13 -15.86 35.67
CA ILE A 92 9.28 -15.32 34.60
C ILE A 92 10.09 -15.03 33.33
N LEU A 93 11.31 -14.49 33.47
CA LEU A 93 12.19 -14.17 32.34
C LEU A 93 12.53 -15.41 31.51
N THR A 94 12.73 -16.58 32.16
CA THR A 94 13.00 -17.84 31.45
C THR A 94 11.79 -18.33 30.62
N LEU A 95 10.57 -17.91 30.97
CA LEU A 95 9.35 -18.29 30.25
C LEU A 95 9.05 -17.39 29.04
N LEU A 96 9.67 -16.20 28.94
CA LEU A 96 9.40 -15.26 27.83
C LEU A 96 9.64 -15.81 26.41
N PRO A 97 10.58 -16.73 26.15
CA PRO A 97 10.73 -17.29 24.81
C PRO A 97 9.48 -18.01 24.29
N MET A 98 8.62 -18.57 25.18
CA MET A 98 7.41 -19.29 24.77
C MET A 98 6.38 -18.35 24.09
N PRO A 99 5.90 -17.27 24.72
CA PRO A 99 4.99 -16.33 24.07
C PRO A 99 5.67 -15.60 22.90
N ALA A 100 6.97 -15.32 22.97
CA ALA A 100 7.70 -14.75 21.84
C ALA A 100 7.68 -15.68 20.60
N ALA A 101 7.93 -16.97 20.79
CA ALA A 101 7.85 -17.98 19.72
C ALA A 101 6.42 -18.06 19.15
N ALA A 102 5.39 -18.04 20.00
CA ALA A 102 3.99 -18.03 19.56
C ALA A 102 3.66 -16.78 18.72
N LEU A 103 4.11 -15.60 19.15
CA LEU A 103 3.90 -14.37 18.41
C LEU A 103 4.63 -14.37 17.07
N LEU A 104 5.91 -14.73 17.04
CA LEU A 104 6.72 -14.77 15.82
C LEU A 104 6.18 -15.80 14.81
N SER A 105 5.80 -16.99 15.28
CA SER A 105 5.24 -18.03 14.41
C SER A 105 3.87 -17.65 13.84
N SER A 106 3.08 -16.81 14.52
CA SER A 106 1.81 -16.32 14.02
C SER A 106 1.94 -15.47 12.75
N LEU A 107 3.16 -15.00 12.44
CA LEU A 107 3.45 -14.25 11.22
C LEU A 107 3.55 -15.16 9.98
N VAL A 108 3.67 -16.47 10.16
CA VAL A 108 3.83 -17.42 9.04
C VAL A 108 2.47 -18.05 8.68
N PRO A 109 2.12 -18.09 7.38
CA PRO A 109 2.80 -17.58 6.20
C PRO A 109 2.39 -16.15 5.79
N GLY A 110 1.50 -15.47 6.55
CA GLY A 110 0.85 -14.21 6.14
C GLY A 110 1.68 -12.94 6.32
N GLY A 111 2.71 -12.97 7.16
CA GLY A 111 3.53 -11.82 7.50
C GLY A 111 2.89 -10.86 8.51
N TRP A 112 3.57 -9.75 8.77
CA TRP A 112 3.12 -8.71 9.70
C TRP A 112 1.99 -7.89 9.09
N LEU A 113 0.94 -7.66 9.89
CA LEU A 113 -0.17 -6.80 9.52
C LEU A 113 -0.69 -6.03 10.74
N PHE A 114 -0.70 -4.71 10.66
CA PHE A 114 -1.25 -3.83 11.69
C PHE A 114 -2.47 -3.09 11.14
N LEU A 115 -3.63 -3.35 11.70
CA LEU A 115 -4.92 -2.76 11.30
C LEU A 115 -5.62 -2.12 12.49
N PRO A 116 -5.37 -0.83 12.76
CA PRO A 116 -5.96 -0.15 13.91
C PRO A 116 -7.49 -0.12 13.86
N LYS A 117 -8.08 -0.08 12.66
CA LYS A 117 -9.55 -0.13 12.47
C LYS A 117 -10.22 -1.41 13.00
N LYS A 118 -9.48 -2.53 13.13
CA LYS A 118 -10.02 -3.80 13.66
C LYS A 118 -9.94 -3.95 15.17
N ILE A 119 -9.33 -2.99 15.86
CA ILE A 119 -9.30 -2.96 17.33
C ILE A 119 -10.66 -2.54 17.90
N LEU A 120 -11.45 -1.79 17.13
CA LEU A 120 -12.80 -1.40 17.54
C LEU A 120 -13.73 -2.61 17.57
N PRO A 121 -14.55 -2.75 18.64
CA PRO A 121 -15.49 -3.85 18.77
C PRO A 121 -16.56 -3.77 17.68
N ASP A 122 -16.76 -4.88 16.97
CA ASP A 122 -17.79 -5.02 15.94
C ASP A 122 -18.92 -5.89 16.47
N PHE A 123 -19.94 -5.24 17.03
CA PHE A 123 -21.11 -5.89 17.61
C PHE A 123 -21.95 -6.68 16.58
N SER A 124 -21.78 -6.42 15.28
CA SER A 124 -22.48 -7.17 14.23
C SER A 124 -22.07 -8.65 14.14
N LYS A 125 -20.89 -8.97 14.71
CA LYS A 125 -20.35 -10.34 14.76
C LYS A 125 -20.90 -11.19 15.90
N ILE A 126 -21.60 -10.58 16.86
CA ILE A 126 -22.14 -11.25 18.07
C ILE A 126 -23.53 -11.82 17.83
N SER A 127 -23.93 -12.10 16.59
CA SER A 127 -25.24 -12.69 16.30
C SER A 127 -25.21 -14.20 16.53
N PRO A 128 -26.01 -14.76 17.51
CA PRO A 128 -26.03 -16.20 17.80
C PRO A 128 -26.56 -17.04 16.62
N LEU A 129 -27.53 -16.54 15.89
CA LEU A 129 -28.13 -17.23 14.74
C LEU A 129 -27.13 -17.42 13.59
N LYS A 130 -26.29 -16.41 13.33
CA LYS A 130 -25.18 -16.52 12.35
C LYS A 130 -24.08 -17.45 12.84
N GLY A 131 -23.87 -17.56 14.16
CA GLY A 131 -22.92 -18.46 14.77
C GLY A 131 -23.30 -19.93 14.55
N ILE A 132 -24.55 -20.30 14.81
CA ILE A 132 -25.06 -21.66 14.61
C ILE A 132 -24.95 -22.09 13.14
N GLY A 133 -25.32 -21.22 12.19
CA GLY A 133 -25.19 -21.52 10.76
C GLY A 133 -23.76 -21.79 10.30
N ARG A 134 -22.75 -21.15 10.93
CA ARG A 134 -21.33 -21.41 10.64
C ARG A 134 -20.84 -22.76 11.14
N LEU A 135 -21.40 -23.26 12.26
CA LEU A 135 -21.00 -24.58 12.81
C LEU A 135 -21.28 -25.73 11.84
N PHE A 136 -22.34 -25.61 11.04
CA PHE A 136 -22.77 -26.60 10.05
C PHE A 136 -22.26 -26.31 8.63
N SER A 137 -21.38 -25.32 8.45
CA SER A 137 -20.80 -25.06 7.14
C SER A 137 -19.83 -26.18 6.72
N SER A 138 -19.78 -26.50 5.43
CA SER A 138 -18.88 -27.50 4.87
C SER A 138 -17.41 -27.21 5.18
N GLU A 139 -17.04 -25.93 5.26
CA GLU A 139 -15.69 -25.50 5.63
C GLU A 139 -15.37 -25.85 7.08
N HIS A 140 -16.33 -25.60 7.99
CA HIS A 140 -16.13 -25.91 9.42
C HIS A 140 -16.12 -27.41 9.69
N LEU A 141 -16.96 -28.19 8.99
CA LEU A 141 -16.93 -29.66 9.06
C LEU A 141 -15.59 -30.23 8.58
N ALA A 142 -15.03 -29.69 7.49
CA ALA A 142 -13.72 -30.11 7.00
C ALA A 142 -12.60 -29.75 7.98
N GLU A 143 -12.65 -28.58 8.62
CA GLU A 143 -11.70 -28.17 9.65
C GLU A 143 -11.81 -29.06 10.90
N THR A 144 -13.02 -29.37 11.33
CA THR A 144 -13.31 -30.29 12.44
C THR A 144 -12.78 -31.70 12.13
N GLY A 145 -13.02 -32.21 10.92
CA GLY A 145 -12.48 -33.51 10.49
C GLY A 145 -10.94 -33.55 10.54
N LYS A 146 -10.27 -32.50 10.06
CA LYS A 146 -8.81 -32.34 10.18
C LYS A 146 -8.34 -32.39 11.65
N MET A 147 -9.03 -31.66 12.53
CA MET A 147 -8.68 -31.64 13.96
C MET A 147 -8.88 -32.99 14.61
N THR A 148 -9.97 -33.70 14.28
CA THR A 148 -10.25 -35.05 14.78
C THR A 148 -9.15 -36.03 14.40
N VAL A 149 -8.70 -36.02 13.13
CA VAL A 149 -7.60 -36.88 12.66
C VAL A 149 -6.30 -36.54 13.41
N LYS A 150 -5.95 -35.30 13.55
CA LYS A 150 -4.76 -34.87 14.31
C LYS A 150 -4.83 -35.30 15.76
N SER A 151 -5.98 -35.12 16.42
CA SER A 151 -6.19 -35.56 17.79
C SER A 151 -6.03 -37.08 17.94
N ALA A 152 -6.56 -37.88 17.00
CA ALA A 152 -6.39 -39.30 16.99
C ALA A 152 -4.90 -39.69 16.88
N VAL A 153 -4.14 -39.04 16.00
CA VAL A 153 -2.71 -39.29 15.87
C VAL A 153 -1.95 -38.95 17.16
N VAL A 154 -2.28 -37.81 17.81
CA VAL A 154 -1.68 -37.41 19.09
C VAL A 154 -1.99 -38.45 20.18
N LEU A 155 -3.25 -38.91 20.26
CA LEU A 155 -3.67 -39.93 21.24
C LEU A 155 -2.97 -41.28 21.01
N VAL A 156 -2.82 -41.73 19.75
CA VAL A 156 -2.07 -42.94 19.40
C VAL A 156 -0.62 -42.79 19.82
N MET A 157 -0.01 -41.65 19.54
CA MET A 157 1.37 -41.36 19.92
C MET A 157 1.56 -41.37 21.45
N LEU A 158 0.61 -40.77 22.18
CA LEU A 158 0.60 -40.79 23.64
C LEU A 158 0.50 -42.21 24.16
N TRP A 159 -0.40 -43.02 23.63
CA TRP A 159 -0.57 -44.42 24.00
C TRP A 159 0.71 -45.19 23.76
N VAL A 160 1.32 -45.09 22.58
CA VAL A 160 2.58 -45.78 22.26
C VAL A 160 3.71 -45.32 23.17
N SER A 161 3.81 -44.00 23.46
CA SER A 161 4.82 -43.45 24.37
C SER A 161 4.66 -43.98 25.79
N LEU A 162 3.42 -44.03 26.32
CA LEU A 162 3.13 -44.58 27.63
C LEU A 162 3.44 -46.05 27.70
N ARG A 163 2.99 -46.83 26.72
CA ARG A 163 3.22 -48.28 26.68
C ARG A 163 4.73 -48.62 26.65
N ASN A 164 5.50 -47.90 25.84
CA ASN A 164 6.93 -48.18 25.66
C ASN A 164 7.77 -47.75 26.87
N ASN A 165 7.34 -46.73 27.59
CA ASN A 165 8.08 -46.21 28.74
C ASN A 165 7.48 -46.62 30.09
N PHE A 166 6.42 -47.45 30.11
CA PHE A 166 5.68 -47.79 31.33
C PHE A 166 6.55 -48.39 32.40
N THR A 167 7.38 -49.38 32.05
CA THR A 167 8.30 -50.04 33.00
C THR A 167 9.39 -49.11 33.51
N ALA A 168 9.85 -48.17 32.65
CA ALA A 168 10.83 -47.18 33.05
C ALA A 168 10.22 -46.18 34.06
N PHE A 169 8.96 -45.72 33.85
CA PHE A 169 8.24 -44.86 34.79
C PHE A 169 8.04 -45.58 36.15
N LEU A 170 7.65 -46.82 36.15
CA LEU A 170 7.54 -47.59 37.42
C LEU A 170 8.89 -47.77 38.11
N GLY A 171 9.97 -48.00 37.35
CA GLY A 171 11.33 -48.13 37.88
C GLY A 171 11.85 -46.91 38.60
N LEU A 172 11.36 -45.70 38.28
CA LEU A 172 11.77 -44.45 38.97
C LEU A 172 11.48 -44.52 40.49
N GLN A 173 10.44 -45.24 40.90
CA GLN A 173 10.06 -45.34 42.33
C GLN A 173 11.09 -46.10 43.17
N ALA A 174 11.87 -46.98 42.51
CA ALA A 174 12.89 -47.80 43.18
C ALA A 174 14.26 -47.12 43.28
N LEU A 175 14.43 -45.96 42.62
CA LEU A 175 15.71 -45.26 42.58
C LEU A 175 15.83 -44.20 43.72
N PRO A 176 17.08 -43.92 44.18
CA PRO A 176 17.35 -42.76 45.01
C PRO A 176 16.87 -41.46 44.34
N PHE A 177 16.36 -40.52 45.12
CA PHE A 177 15.70 -39.27 44.64
C PHE A 177 16.49 -38.58 43.50
N LYS A 178 17.81 -38.40 43.68
CA LYS A 178 18.66 -37.74 42.67
C LYS A 178 18.73 -38.45 41.33
N LEU A 179 18.79 -39.78 41.36
CA LEU A 179 18.79 -40.60 40.13
C LEU A 179 17.41 -40.61 39.49
N ALA A 180 16.35 -40.77 40.30
CA ALA A 180 14.97 -40.69 39.84
C ALA A 180 14.64 -39.40 39.12
N MET A 181 15.14 -38.26 39.63
CA MET A 181 14.98 -36.96 38.99
C MET A 181 15.68 -36.88 37.63
N ASN A 182 16.94 -37.34 37.56
CA ASN A 182 17.67 -37.27 36.28
C ASN A 182 17.06 -38.21 35.21
N ASP A 183 16.71 -39.43 35.59
CA ASP A 183 16.11 -40.41 34.70
C ASP A 183 14.69 -40.01 34.31
N GLY A 184 13.91 -39.47 35.26
CA GLY A 184 12.59 -38.90 34.99
C GLY A 184 12.63 -37.73 34.02
N LEU A 185 13.63 -36.84 34.15
CA LEU A 185 13.82 -35.72 33.22
C LEU A 185 14.24 -36.22 31.82
N SER A 186 15.10 -37.25 31.74
CA SER A 186 15.50 -37.85 30.48
C SER A 186 14.31 -38.50 29.74
N LEU A 187 13.47 -39.22 30.50
CA LEU A 187 12.23 -39.80 29.98
C LEU A 187 11.27 -38.71 29.49
N TYR A 188 11.05 -37.67 30.29
CA TYR A 188 10.26 -36.52 29.88
C TYR A 188 10.80 -35.92 28.58
N ALA A 189 12.09 -35.64 28.51
CA ALA A 189 12.72 -35.04 27.34
C ALA A 189 12.57 -35.94 26.08
N SER A 190 12.68 -37.28 26.23
CA SER A 190 12.50 -38.21 25.11
C SER A 190 11.07 -38.20 24.57
N VAL A 191 10.07 -38.22 25.48
CA VAL A 191 8.64 -38.16 25.10
C VAL A 191 8.30 -36.78 24.47
N MET A 192 8.71 -35.70 25.10
CA MET A 192 8.45 -34.35 24.58
C MET A 192 9.10 -34.12 23.22
N ARG A 193 10.32 -34.58 23.00
CA ARG A 193 10.99 -34.53 21.70
C ARG A 193 10.15 -35.15 20.60
N ASN A 194 9.56 -36.33 20.86
CA ASN A 194 8.71 -37.00 19.89
C ASN A 194 7.46 -36.21 19.57
N PHE A 195 6.81 -35.59 20.57
CA PHE A 195 5.67 -34.70 20.36
C PHE A 195 6.08 -33.46 19.58
N VAL A 196 7.20 -32.83 19.89
CA VAL A 196 7.72 -31.69 19.17
C VAL A 196 7.91 -32.01 17.68
N ILE A 197 8.52 -33.17 17.37
CA ILE A 197 8.73 -33.65 16.00
C ILE A 197 7.37 -33.82 15.29
N LEU A 198 6.38 -34.43 15.96
CA LEU A 198 5.05 -34.63 15.40
C LEU A 198 4.36 -33.25 15.08
N PHE A 199 4.41 -32.32 16.01
CA PHE A 199 3.80 -31.01 15.78
C PHE A 199 4.53 -30.18 14.73
N ILE A 200 5.86 -30.30 14.61
CA ILE A 200 6.62 -29.72 13.50
C ILE A 200 6.17 -30.31 12.17
N PHE A 201 5.96 -31.64 12.12
CA PHE A 201 5.43 -32.29 10.93
C PHE A 201 4.05 -31.79 10.56
N PHE A 202 3.13 -31.63 11.52
CA PHE A 202 1.82 -31.01 11.26
C PHE A 202 1.96 -29.57 10.75
N ALA A 203 2.84 -28.78 11.32
CA ALA A 203 3.08 -27.40 10.88
C ALA A 203 3.62 -27.32 9.45
N LEU A 204 4.54 -28.21 9.09
CA LEU A 204 5.10 -28.30 7.73
C LEU A 204 4.03 -28.63 6.68
N LEU A 205 3.03 -29.43 7.04
CA LEU A 205 1.89 -29.74 6.17
C LEU A 205 0.85 -28.61 6.17
N ASP A 206 0.59 -27.99 7.32
CA ASP A 206 -0.47 -26.97 7.45
C ASP A 206 -0.10 -25.64 6.78
N VAL A 207 1.17 -25.22 6.81
CA VAL A 207 1.63 -23.97 6.18
C VAL A 207 1.30 -23.88 4.68
N PRO A 208 1.72 -24.84 3.83
CA PRO A 208 1.37 -24.80 2.41
C PRO A 208 -0.12 -24.98 2.17
N LEU A 209 -0.79 -25.81 2.98
CA LEU A 209 -2.23 -26.02 2.88
C LEU A 209 -3.02 -24.74 3.20
N ALA A 210 -2.66 -24.02 4.27
CA ALA A 210 -3.27 -22.74 4.62
C ALA A 210 -3.11 -21.71 3.49
N LYS A 211 -1.93 -21.64 2.88
CA LYS A 211 -1.67 -20.77 1.72
C LYS A 211 -2.52 -21.17 0.50
N ALA A 212 -2.61 -22.45 0.22
CA ALA A 212 -3.39 -22.97 -0.91
C ALA A 212 -4.89 -22.70 -0.73
N LEU A 213 -5.44 -22.96 0.46
CA LEU A 213 -6.85 -22.71 0.78
C LEU A 213 -7.17 -21.22 0.74
N PHE A 214 -6.30 -20.36 1.27
CA PHE A 214 -6.45 -18.92 1.19
C PHE A 214 -6.49 -18.44 -0.28
N THR A 215 -5.56 -18.90 -1.10
CA THR A 215 -5.52 -18.55 -2.53
C THR A 215 -6.75 -19.09 -3.26
N LYS A 216 -7.22 -20.30 -2.92
CA LYS A 216 -8.45 -20.88 -3.48
C LYS A 216 -9.68 -20.03 -3.13
N GLY A 217 -9.79 -19.54 -1.90
CA GLY A 217 -10.89 -18.66 -1.46
C GLY A 217 -10.91 -17.30 -2.17
N LEU A 218 -9.76 -16.83 -2.66
CA LEU A 218 -9.63 -15.58 -3.40
C LEU A 218 -9.71 -15.72 -4.93
N LYS A 219 -9.92 -16.94 -5.46
CA LYS A 219 -10.07 -17.14 -6.91
C LYS A 219 -11.16 -16.25 -7.51
N MET A 220 -10.97 -15.89 -8.76
CA MET A 220 -11.83 -14.97 -9.51
C MET A 220 -12.55 -15.69 -10.66
N THR A 221 -13.69 -15.16 -11.06
CA THR A 221 -14.28 -15.49 -12.35
C THR A 221 -13.52 -14.76 -13.47
N LYS A 222 -13.62 -15.25 -14.71
CA LYS A 222 -13.05 -14.55 -15.87
C LYS A 222 -13.62 -13.14 -16.05
N GLN A 223 -14.90 -12.97 -15.70
CA GLN A 223 -15.58 -11.68 -15.77
C GLN A 223 -15.04 -10.70 -14.73
N GLU A 224 -14.92 -11.13 -13.45
CA GLU A 224 -14.31 -10.31 -12.39
C GLU A 224 -12.90 -9.84 -12.77
N LEU A 225 -12.09 -10.74 -13.32
CA LEU A 225 -10.72 -10.42 -13.73
C LEU A 225 -10.70 -9.38 -14.86
N LYS A 226 -11.57 -9.53 -15.87
CA LYS A 226 -11.72 -8.59 -16.99
C LYS A 226 -12.18 -7.21 -16.53
N GLU A 227 -13.12 -7.15 -15.59
CA GLU A 227 -13.60 -5.88 -15.02
C GLU A 227 -12.52 -5.18 -14.19
N GLU A 228 -11.72 -5.95 -13.45
CA GLU A 228 -10.60 -5.39 -12.69
C GLU A 228 -9.53 -4.78 -13.59
N TYR A 229 -9.16 -5.45 -14.68
CA TYR A 229 -8.25 -4.89 -15.69
C TYR A 229 -8.81 -3.62 -16.32
N LYS A 230 -10.09 -3.58 -16.71
CA LYS A 230 -10.74 -2.38 -17.24
C LYS A 230 -10.72 -1.21 -16.24
N ASN A 231 -10.86 -1.53 -14.96
CA ASN A 231 -10.84 -0.50 -13.90
C ASN A 231 -9.41 0.02 -13.65
N GLN A 232 -8.37 -0.81 -13.83
CA GLN A 232 -6.96 -0.41 -13.68
C GLN A 232 -6.49 0.47 -14.84
N GLU A 233 -6.83 0.11 -16.07
CA GLU A 233 -6.45 0.88 -17.27
C GLU A 233 -7.20 2.22 -17.37
N GLY A 234 -8.21 2.43 -16.52
CA GLY A 234 -9.16 3.54 -16.61
C GLY A 234 -10.08 3.36 -17.83
N LYS A 235 -11.36 3.62 -17.67
CA LYS A 235 -12.31 3.51 -18.79
C LYS A 235 -11.86 4.43 -19.92
N PRO A 236 -11.48 3.95 -21.10
CA PRO A 236 -10.99 4.79 -22.21
C PRO A 236 -11.99 5.90 -22.54
N GLU A 237 -13.30 5.63 -22.36
CA GLU A 237 -14.38 6.59 -22.50
C GLU A 237 -14.26 7.80 -21.55
N VAL A 238 -13.82 7.59 -20.32
CA VAL A 238 -13.59 8.70 -19.34
C VAL A 238 -12.44 9.57 -19.81
N LYS A 239 -11.36 8.99 -20.31
CA LYS A 239 -10.20 9.73 -20.82
C LYS A 239 -10.58 10.56 -22.06
N VAL A 240 -11.38 10.00 -22.97
CA VAL A 240 -11.93 10.70 -24.13
C VAL A 240 -12.87 11.83 -23.70
N ARG A 241 -13.77 11.56 -22.74
CA ARG A 241 -14.70 12.57 -22.20
C ARG A 241 -13.97 13.73 -21.53
N VAL A 242 -12.95 13.45 -20.73
CA VAL A 242 -12.12 14.49 -20.07
C VAL A 242 -11.42 15.37 -21.11
N ARG A 243 -10.79 14.76 -22.14
CA ARG A 243 -10.17 15.52 -23.24
C ARG A 243 -11.19 16.40 -23.99
N ARG A 244 -12.38 15.87 -24.26
CA ARG A 244 -13.46 16.61 -24.92
C ARG A 244 -13.90 17.82 -24.07
N LEU A 245 -14.09 17.65 -22.77
CA LEU A 245 -14.45 18.72 -21.86
C LEU A 245 -13.35 19.79 -21.76
N GLN A 246 -12.08 19.38 -21.65
CA GLN A 246 -10.94 20.31 -21.63
C GLN A 246 -10.90 21.15 -22.91
N ARG A 247 -11.14 20.54 -24.07
CA ARG A 247 -11.20 21.22 -25.35
C ARG A 247 -12.38 22.21 -25.42
N GLN A 248 -13.56 21.83 -24.97
CA GLN A 248 -14.73 22.74 -24.91
C GLN A 248 -14.47 23.94 -24.00
N MET A 249 -13.85 23.73 -22.83
CA MET A 249 -13.48 24.83 -21.94
C MET A 249 -12.47 25.78 -22.58
N ALA A 250 -11.44 25.25 -23.25
CA ALA A 250 -10.45 26.05 -23.97
C ALA A 250 -11.10 26.90 -25.07
N MET A 251 -11.97 26.31 -25.88
CA MET A 251 -12.71 27.02 -26.91
C MET A 251 -13.62 28.11 -26.32
N GLY A 252 -14.30 27.82 -25.20
CA GLY A 252 -15.13 28.81 -24.50
C GLY A 252 -14.33 30.02 -23.98
N GLN A 253 -13.11 29.79 -23.50
CA GLN A 253 -12.20 30.86 -23.10
C GLN A 253 -11.71 31.68 -24.29
N ILE A 254 -11.27 31.04 -25.37
CA ILE A 254 -10.81 31.69 -26.60
C ILE A 254 -11.87 32.65 -27.13
N ARG A 255 -13.13 32.24 -27.18
CA ARG A 255 -14.25 33.08 -27.64
C ARG A 255 -14.46 34.36 -26.79
N LYS A 256 -14.06 34.32 -25.50
CA LYS A 256 -14.18 35.47 -24.58
C LYS A 256 -12.98 36.41 -24.64
N VAL A 257 -11.77 35.88 -24.90
CA VAL A 257 -10.54 36.68 -24.77
C VAL A 257 -9.98 37.15 -26.11
N VAL A 258 -10.13 36.40 -27.18
CA VAL A 258 -9.63 36.78 -28.52
C VAL A 258 -10.26 38.07 -29.06
N PRO A 259 -11.56 38.37 -28.87
CA PRO A 259 -12.13 39.62 -29.27
C PRO A 259 -11.48 40.89 -28.64
N LYS A 260 -10.79 40.70 -27.51
CA LYS A 260 -10.07 41.80 -26.81
C LYS A 260 -8.60 41.90 -27.21
N ALA A 261 -8.12 41.00 -28.09
CA ALA A 261 -6.75 41.03 -28.59
C ALA A 261 -6.56 42.16 -29.59
N ASN A 262 -5.36 42.75 -29.61
CA ASN A 262 -4.98 43.76 -30.60
C ASN A 262 -4.53 43.13 -31.94
N VAL A 263 -3.95 41.91 -31.86
CA VAL A 263 -3.47 41.18 -33.01
C VAL A 263 -3.42 39.67 -32.73
N VAL A 264 -3.63 38.87 -33.79
CA VAL A 264 -3.35 37.45 -33.76
C VAL A 264 -2.21 37.19 -34.72
N ILE A 265 -1.10 36.64 -34.19
CA ILE A 265 0.07 36.24 -34.98
C ILE A 265 -0.05 34.75 -35.30
N THR A 266 0.11 34.38 -36.55
CA THR A 266 -0.11 33.01 -37.00
C THR A 266 1.07 32.41 -37.78
N ASN A 267 1.25 31.10 -37.58
CA ASN A 267 1.83 30.22 -38.60
C ASN A 267 0.64 29.47 -39.23
N PRO A 268 0.34 29.62 -40.52
CA PRO A 268 -1.00 29.39 -41.10
C PRO A 268 -1.71 28.12 -40.71
N THR A 269 -0.97 27.01 -40.55
CA THR A 269 -1.56 25.69 -40.27
C THR A 269 -1.32 25.19 -38.85
N HIS A 270 -0.29 25.71 -38.16
CA HIS A 270 0.18 25.06 -36.94
C HIS A 270 0.05 25.88 -35.65
N TYR A 271 0.23 27.20 -35.69
CA TYR A 271 0.25 28.02 -34.49
C TYR A 271 -0.58 29.29 -34.65
N ALA A 272 -1.28 29.68 -33.60
CA ALA A 272 -1.89 30.99 -33.48
C ALA A 272 -1.69 31.50 -32.05
N VAL A 273 -1.29 32.76 -31.92
CA VAL A 273 -1.08 33.46 -30.64
C VAL A 273 -1.79 34.81 -30.71
N ALA A 274 -2.74 35.03 -29.80
CA ALA A 274 -3.44 36.30 -29.65
C ALA A 274 -2.75 37.16 -28.60
N LEU A 275 -2.39 38.36 -28.97
CA LEU A 275 -1.69 39.33 -28.11
C LEU A 275 -2.60 40.49 -27.78
N GLN A 276 -2.54 40.94 -26.53
CA GLN A 276 -3.16 42.14 -26.04
C GLN A 276 -2.12 43.10 -25.48
N TYR A 277 -2.19 44.36 -25.83
CA TYR A 277 -1.38 45.40 -25.28
C TYR A 277 -2.28 46.40 -24.57
N ASP A 278 -2.13 46.55 -23.27
CA ASP A 278 -2.87 47.46 -22.43
C ASP A 278 -1.89 48.16 -21.49
N GLN A 279 -1.64 49.44 -21.76
CA GLN A 279 -0.70 50.29 -20.99
C GLN A 279 -1.06 50.39 -19.51
N SER A 280 -2.35 50.31 -19.17
CA SER A 280 -2.79 50.34 -17.78
C SER A 280 -2.49 49.11 -17.00
N ARG A 281 -2.34 47.95 -17.70
CA ARG A 281 -2.15 46.63 -17.10
C ARG A 281 -0.70 46.18 -17.11
N ALA A 282 0.06 46.50 -18.15
CA ALA A 282 1.40 45.96 -18.32
C ALA A 282 2.27 46.86 -19.23
N ALA A 283 3.58 46.92 -18.95
CA ALA A 283 4.56 47.64 -19.78
C ALA A 283 4.79 46.99 -21.14
N ALA A 284 4.47 45.68 -21.26
CA ALA A 284 4.67 44.88 -22.48
C ALA A 284 3.37 44.14 -22.85
N PRO A 285 3.19 43.82 -24.14
CA PRO A 285 2.09 42.96 -24.57
C PRO A 285 2.09 41.61 -23.88
N PHE A 286 0.93 41.03 -23.65
CA PHE A 286 0.75 39.72 -23.04
C PHE A 286 -0.08 38.80 -23.93
N VAL A 287 0.13 37.49 -23.77
CA VAL A 287 -0.59 36.47 -24.53
C VAL A 287 -1.95 36.23 -23.88
N VAL A 288 -3.06 36.45 -24.60
CA VAL A 288 -4.42 36.20 -24.12
C VAL A 288 -4.95 34.84 -24.53
N ALA A 289 -4.50 34.34 -25.67
CA ALA A 289 -4.79 32.97 -26.12
C ALA A 289 -3.65 32.42 -26.99
N LYS A 290 -3.38 31.14 -26.91
CA LYS A 290 -2.45 30.44 -27.81
C LYS A 290 -2.97 29.03 -28.11
N GLY A 291 -2.67 28.51 -29.29
CA GLY A 291 -3.07 27.17 -29.65
C GLY A 291 -2.31 26.63 -30.85
N THR A 292 -2.37 25.32 -31.00
CA THR A 292 -1.86 24.60 -32.16
C THR A 292 -3.01 23.98 -32.94
N ASP A 293 -2.76 23.71 -34.22
CA ASP A 293 -3.62 22.96 -35.12
C ASP A 293 -5.10 23.43 -35.09
N GLU A 294 -6.03 22.60 -34.65
CA GLU A 294 -7.44 22.92 -34.57
C GLU A 294 -7.75 24.12 -33.64
N ILE A 295 -7.01 24.27 -32.54
CA ILE A 295 -7.17 25.42 -31.64
C ILE A 295 -6.64 26.69 -32.33
N ALA A 296 -5.54 26.58 -33.08
CA ALA A 296 -5.03 27.70 -33.85
C ALA A 296 -6.01 28.17 -34.95
N LEU A 297 -6.62 27.22 -35.64
CA LEU A 297 -7.69 27.52 -36.64
C LEU A 297 -8.88 28.20 -35.94
N TYR A 298 -9.29 27.70 -34.78
CA TYR A 298 -10.40 28.31 -34.04
C TYR A 298 -10.09 29.74 -33.56
N ILE A 299 -8.87 30.01 -33.08
CA ILE A 299 -8.42 31.36 -32.70
C ILE A 299 -8.51 32.32 -33.92
N ARG A 300 -8.06 31.84 -35.11
CA ARG A 300 -8.15 32.65 -36.35
C ARG A 300 -9.59 32.93 -36.74
N GLN A 301 -10.47 31.93 -36.67
CA GLN A 301 -11.89 32.08 -36.94
C GLN A 301 -12.52 33.13 -36.04
N VAL A 302 -12.33 33.03 -34.71
CA VAL A 302 -12.85 33.99 -33.74
C VAL A 302 -12.26 35.37 -33.97
N ALA A 303 -10.97 35.51 -34.35
CA ALA A 303 -10.34 36.76 -34.68
C ALA A 303 -11.00 37.41 -35.91
N ALA A 304 -11.24 36.64 -36.96
CA ALA A 304 -11.91 37.12 -38.19
C ALA A 304 -13.37 37.57 -37.90
N GLU A 305 -14.13 36.78 -37.14
CA GLU A 305 -15.51 37.14 -36.74
C GLU A 305 -15.60 38.45 -35.94
N ASN A 306 -14.52 38.77 -35.18
CA ASN A 306 -14.49 40.00 -34.32
C ASN A 306 -13.57 41.09 -34.86
N GLN A 307 -13.21 41.04 -36.15
CA GLN A 307 -12.40 42.08 -36.83
C GLN A 307 -11.02 42.30 -36.19
N VAL A 308 -10.48 41.29 -35.46
CA VAL A 308 -9.12 41.31 -34.94
C VAL A 308 -8.15 41.01 -36.06
N GLU A 309 -7.14 41.88 -36.25
CA GLU A 309 -6.15 41.72 -37.30
C GLU A 309 -5.33 40.42 -37.15
N VAL A 310 -5.28 39.64 -38.21
CA VAL A 310 -4.50 38.39 -38.26
C VAL A 310 -3.27 38.63 -39.12
N VAL A 311 -2.10 38.51 -38.51
CA VAL A 311 -0.81 38.72 -39.18
C VAL A 311 -0.08 37.39 -39.30
N GLU A 312 0.28 37.04 -40.56
CA GLU A 312 1.06 35.86 -40.80
C GLU A 312 2.55 36.12 -40.58
N PHE A 313 3.09 35.58 -39.52
CA PHE A 313 4.51 35.64 -39.17
C PHE A 313 4.97 34.34 -38.53
N PRO A 314 5.24 33.26 -39.31
CA PRO A 314 5.41 31.87 -38.81
C PRO A 314 6.45 31.73 -37.70
N ARG A 315 7.65 32.29 -37.91
CA ARG A 315 8.74 32.24 -36.93
C ARG A 315 8.37 32.90 -35.62
N LEU A 316 7.73 34.11 -35.68
CA LEU A 316 7.34 34.83 -34.49
C LEU A 316 6.22 34.15 -33.73
N ALA A 317 5.20 33.62 -34.43
CA ALA A 317 4.10 32.87 -33.84
C ALA A 317 4.61 31.66 -33.03
N ARG A 318 5.54 30.92 -33.61
CA ARG A 318 6.14 29.77 -32.98
C ARG A 318 6.99 30.17 -31.75
N SER A 319 7.85 31.16 -31.89
CA SER A 319 8.69 31.65 -30.78
C SER A 319 7.85 32.12 -29.59
N VAL A 320 6.79 32.89 -29.82
CA VAL A 320 5.90 33.36 -28.74
C VAL A 320 5.15 32.19 -28.12
N TYR A 321 4.70 31.21 -28.93
CA TYR A 321 3.97 30.05 -28.43
C TYR A 321 4.79 29.25 -27.41
N TYR A 322 6.07 29.00 -27.66
CA TYR A 322 6.94 28.22 -26.79
C TYR A 322 7.49 28.99 -25.59
N THR A 323 7.73 30.29 -25.75
CA THR A 323 8.38 31.10 -24.72
C THR A 323 7.42 31.74 -23.71
N THR A 324 6.13 31.87 -24.06
CA THR A 324 5.19 32.66 -23.25
C THR A 324 3.93 31.86 -22.94
N GLN A 325 3.53 31.82 -21.68
CA GLN A 325 2.27 31.20 -21.27
C GLN A 325 1.09 32.18 -21.42
N VAL A 326 -0.14 31.66 -21.41
CA VAL A 326 -1.35 32.49 -21.42
C VAL A 326 -1.36 33.41 -20.16
N ASN A 327 -1.73 34.62 -20.32
CA ASN A 327 -1.70 35.73 -19.34
C ASN A 327 -0.30 36.16 -18.88
N GLN A 328 0.77 35.74 -19.56
CA GLN A 328 2.14 36.20 -19.33
C GLN A 328 2.54 37.27 -20.36
N GLN A 329 3.42 38.19 -19.93
CA GLN A 329 4.09 39.14 -20.79
C GLN A 329 5.09 38.41 -21.70
N ILE A 330 5.22 38.89 -22.92
CA ILE A 330 6.23 38.41 -23.85
C ILE A 330 7.64 38.66 -23.29
N PRO A 331 8.61 37.82 -23.59
CA PRO A 331 10.01 38.05 -23.18
C PRO A 331 10.60 39.24 -23.94
N PHE A 332 11.54 39.95 -23.30
CA PHE A 332 12.14 41.17 -23.82
C PHE A 332 12.82 40.99 -25.17
N GLN A 333 13.35 39.81 -25.45
CA GLN A 333 13.98 39.45 -26.72
C GLN A 333 13.03 39.57 -27.92
N LEU A 334 11.73 39.45 -27.69
CA LEU A 334 10.68 39.53 -28.71
C LEU A 334 10.03 40.89 -28.83
N TYR A 335 10.36 41.85 -27.95
CA TYR A 335 9.73 43.20 -27.92
C TYR A 335 9.83 43.89 -29.25
N ARG A 336 11.01 43.94 -29.87
CA ARG A 336 11.25 44.64 -31.15
C ARG A 336 10.38 44.05 -32.27
N ALA A 337 10.29 42.72 -32.36
CA ALA A 337 9.51 42.01 -33.38
C ALA A 337 8.00 42.26 -33.19
N ILE A 338 7.53 42.20 -31.95
CA ILE A 338 6.11 42.39 -31.65
C ILE A 338 5.70 43.86 -31.74
N ALA A 339 6.55 44.80 -31.31
CA ALA A 339 6.32 46.22 -31.54
C ALA A 339 6.14 46.57 -33.01
N HIS A 340 6.95 45.94 -33.88
CA HIS A 340 6.80 46.14 -35.34
C HIS A 340 5.49 45.60 -35.87
N VAL A 341 5.01 44.44 -35.40
CA VAL A 341 3.69 43.88 -35.77
C VAL A 341 2.58 44.76 -35.26
N LEU A 342 2.63 45.24 -34.03
CA LEU A 342 1.61 46.16 -33.46
C LEU A 342 1.54 47.51 -34.19
N THR A 343 2.71 48.08 -34.54
CA THR A 343 2.77 49.30 -35.35
C THR A 343 2.12 49.11 -36.72
N TYR A 344 2.42 47.99 -37.37
CA TYR A 344 1.77 47.61 -38.64
C TYR A 344 0.24 47.50 -38.49
N VAL A 345 -0.26 46.87 -37.43
CA VAL A 345 -1.71 46.76 -37.17
C VAL A 345 -2.34 48.12 -36.97
N LEU A 346 -1.69 49.00 -36.20
CA LEU A 346 -2.18 50.39 -36.01
C LEU A 346 -2.23 51.18 -37.32
N GLN A 347 -1.16 51.08 -38.16
CA GLN A 347 -1.14 51.71 -39.47
C GLN A 347 -2.23 51.16 -40.42
N MET A 348 -2.50 49.86 -40.39
CA MET A 348 -3.58 49.23 -41.14
C MET A 348 -4.96 49.74 -40.67
N LYS A 349 -5.14 49.97 -39.38
CA LYS A 349 -6.37 50.56 -38.86
C LYS A 349 -6.58 51.95 -39.38
N HIS A 350 -5.56 52.85 -39.30
CA HIS A 350 -5.61 54.20 -39.83
C HIS A 350 -5.80 54.24 -41.34
N TRP A 351 -5.23 53.29 -42.09
CA TRP A 351 -5.49 53.15 -43.54
C TRP A 351 -6.94 52.86 -43.85
N ARG A 352 -7.59 51.97 -43.11
CA ARG A 352 -9.01 51.66 -43.26
C ARG A 352 -9.91 52.85 -42.95
N GLU A 353 -9.47 53.72 -42.04
CA GLU A 353 -10.13 54.96 -41.70
C GLU A 353 -9.83 56.10 -42.68
N GLY A 354 -9.04 55.85 -43.75
CA GLY A 354 -8.70 56.81 -44.77
C GLY A 354 -7.62 57.82 -44.40
N ALA A 355 -6.97 57.66 -43.21
CA ALA A 355 -6.04 58.64 -42.66
C ALA A 355 -4.59 58.52 -43.18
N GLN A 356 -4.19 57.35 -43.73
CA GLN A 356 -2.80 57.08 -44.16
C GLN A 356 -2.73 56.10 -45.33
N PRO A 357 -1.64 56.09 -46.15
CA PRO A 357 -1.46 55.08 -47.21
C PRO A 357 -1.24 53.70 -46.59
N ARG A 358 -1.54 52.63 -47.39
CA ARG A 358 -1.42 51.23 -46.96
C ARG A 358 0.00 50.90 -46.53
N ALA A 359 0.16 50.43 -45.30
CA ALA A 359 1.46 49.97 -44.78
C ALA A 359 1.88 48.63 -45.33
N ALA A 360 3.18 48.47 -45.55
CA ALA A 360 3.78 47.17 -45.91
C ALA A 360 4.40 46.51 -44.68
N LEU A 361 4.06 45.24 -44.44
CA LEU A 361 4.65 44.45 -43.37
C LEU A 361 6.09 44.05 -43.76
N ASN A 362 7.09 44.51 -43.01
CA ASN A 362 8.44 44.03 -43.19
C ASN A 362 8.57 42.62 -42.56
N ARG A 363 8.69 41.58 -43.42
CA ARG A 363 8.82 40.19 -42.98
C ARG A 363 10.26 39.76 -42.60
N HIS A 364 11.26 40.66 -42.75
CA HIS A 364 12.67 40.42 -42.48
C HIS A 364 13.10 40.92 -41.11
N ILE A 365 12.27 40.76 -40.08
CA ILE A 365 12.62 41.15 -38.74
C ILE A 365 13.48 40.04 -38.11
N SER A 366 14.67 40.41 -37.59
CA SER A 366 15.56 39.51 -36.91
C SER A 366 14.95 39.06 -35.58
N ILE A 367 14.68 37.77 -35.45
CA ILE A 367 14.32 37.13 -34.18
C ILE A 367 15.62 36.52 -33.62
N PRO A 368 15.99 36.80 -32.35
CA PRO A 368 17.20 36.26 -31.74
C PRO A 368 17.25 34.72 -31.80
N LYS A 369 18.43 34.15 -32.13
CA LYS A 369 18.62 32.70 -32.25
C LYS A 369 18.36 31.93 -30.95
N GLU A 370 18.51 32.58 -29.81
CA GLU A 370 18.26 32.01 -28.49
C GLU A 370 16.79 31.63 -28.28
N VAL A 371 15.88 32.41 -28.85
CA VAL A 371 14.44 32.17 -28.77
C VAL A 371 13.98 31.16 -29.82
N LEU A 372 14.69 31.05 -30.94
CA LEU A 372 14.43 30.05 -31.98
C LEU A 372 14.86 28.64 -31.56
N LYS A 373 15.88 28.50 -30.70
CA LYS A 373 16.34 27.17 -30.20
C LYS A 373 15.34 26.48 -29.26
N LEU A 374 14.38 27.20 -28.70
CA LEU A 374 13.30 26.65 -27.88
C LEU A 374 12.19 26.00 -28.73
N ASP A 375 12.29 26.07 -30.05
CA ASP A 375 11.28 25.64 -31.02
C ASP A 375 11.20 24.12 -31.24
N GLY A 376 11.98 23.31 -30.53
CA GLY A 376 11.93 21.84 -30.70
C GLY A 376 12.51 21.33 -32.02
N GLU A 377 13.21 22.15 -32.80
CA GLU A 377 14.10 21.68 -33.90
C GLU A 377 15.43 21.13 -33.33
N ASN A 378 15.31 20.06 -32.52
CA ASN A 378 16.32 19.04 -32.41
C ASN A 378 15.70 17.79 -33.06
N ASN A 379 15.80 17.78 -34.39
CA ASN A 379 16.01 16.63 -35.27
C ASN A 379 15.97 17.12 -36.71
#